data_471348ea8d96b7176eaeb7ad574d3998
#
_entry.id   471348ea8d96b7176eaeb7ad574d3998
#
_cell.length_a   1.000
_cell.length_b   1.000
_cell.length_c   1.000
_cell.angle_alpha   90.00
_cell.angle_beta   90.00
_cell.angle_gamma   90.00
#
_symmetry.space_group_name_H-M   'P 1'
#
loop_
_entity.id
_entity.type
_entity.pdbx_description
1 polymer ?
#
loop_
_entity_poly.entity_id
_entity_poly.type
_entity_poly.pdbx_seq_one_letter_code
_entity_poly.pdbx_strand_id
1 'polypeptide(L)'
;MPSLQLNQRILEIGSMVALAAFVIAAISSTGCGSRSMQSAAVNTPLSHTPLPPAVKAAEPVLLYAGTGTTPGDVSVIEGILKSLNIAYLKADQNQLDAMTEPQLGGYTLLIVPGGDSRIIGENISANATATIHNAVAQYGLHYLGICAGAFFGGASIYNGLDLTSGVSFDLYADEFKGIHLEPVEITRASDSPLDVLWNDGPQLSGWGGVVARYPDGTPAIAEGTLGNGFVMLVAVHLEAPASWRQGMTFTTPVSVDVAYAGTVIQAALSGTSLPHF
;
A
#
# COMPACT_ATOMS: atom_id res chain seq x y z
N MET A 1 16.20 -26.00 15.00
CA MET A 1 16.26 -24.93 13.98
C MET A 1 16.43 -23.64 14.74
N PRO A 2 17.45 -22.81 14.49
CA PRO A 2 17.68 -21.61 15.30
C PRO A 2 16.69 -20.50 14.90
N SER A 3 16.01 -19.97 15.90
CA SER A 3 15.17 -18.79 15.84
C SER A 3 16.01 -17.55 15.49
N LEU A 4 15.71 -16.91 14.37
CA LEU A 4 16.20 -15.57 14.08
C LEU A 4 15.40 -14.57 14.92
N GLN A 5 15.90 -14.25 16.09
CA GLN A 5 15.44 -13.08 16.83
C GLN A 5 16.02 -11.83 16.17
N LEU A 6 15.21 -11.11 15.45
CA LEU A 6 15.58 -9.78 14.96
C LEU A 6 15.26 -8.75 16.06
N ASN A 7 16.33 -8.27 16.73
CA ASN A 7 16.23 -7.20 17.72
C ASN A 7 15.87 -5.87 17.04
N GLN A 8 14.61 -5.46 17.12
CA GLN A 8 14.22 -4.09 16.85
C GLN A 8 14.52 -3.22 18.09
N ARG A 9 15.55 -2.41 18.03
CA ARG A 9 15.74 -1.31 18.97
C ARG A 9 15.00 -0.10 18.45
N ILE A 10 13.89 0.23 19.12
CA ILE A 10 13.18 1.49 18.94
C ILE A 10 14.07 2.60 19.55
N LEU A 11 14.56 3.51 18.72
CA LEU A 11 15.14 4.77 19.20
C LEU A 11 14.01 5.77 19.40
N GLU A 12 13.74 6.10 20.66
CA GLU A 12 12.94 7.28 21.02
C GLU A 12 13.66 8.54 20.55
N ILE A 13 13.10 9.28 19.60
CA ILE A 13 13.54 10.63 19.27
C ILE A 13 12.54 11.58 19.86
N GLY A 14 12.98 12.23 20.95
CA GLY A 14 12.22 13.24 21.66
C GLY A 14 11.86 14.45 20.80
N SER A 15 10.64 14.89 20.99
CA SER A 15 10.05 16.11 20.43
C SER A 15 10.86 17.35 20.80
N MET A 16 11.50 18.02 19.82
CA MET A 16 11.99 19.39 19.95
C MET A 16 11.05 20.32 19.18
N VAL A 17 10.16 20.97 19.93
CA VAL A 17 9.37 22.10 19.44
C VAL A 17 10.30 23.33 19.33
N ALA A 18 10.63 23.75 18.12
CA ALA A 18 11.31 25.01 17.86
C ALA A 18 10.27 26.12 17.65
N LEU A 19 10.19 27.04 18.64
CA LEU A 19 9.36 28.23 18.61
C LEU A 19 10.07 29.31 17.77
N ALA A 20 9.63 29.57 16.55
CA ALA A 20 10.12 30.68 15.73
C ALA A 20 9.30 31.95 16.04
N ALA A 21 9.92 32.93 16.68
CA ALA A 21 9.36 34.27 16.94
C ALA A 21 9.45 35.13 15.67
N PHE A 22 8.31 35.55 15.13
CA PHE A 22 8.25 36.56 14.06
C PHE A 22 8.39 37.98 14.68
N VAL A 23 9.45 38.69 14.30
CA VAL A 23 9.60 40.13 14.57
C VAL A 23 8.95 40.89 13.41
N ILE A 24 7.87 41.62 13.68
CA ILE A 24 7.24 42.55 12.74
C ILE A 24 7.94 43.91 12.86
N ALA A 25 8.66 44.32 11.83
CA ALA A 25 9.15 45.68 11.69
C ALA A 25 8.14 46.48 10.85
N ALA A 26 7.49 47.45 11.49
CA ALA A 26 6.64 48.42 10.81
C ALA A 26 7.53 49.52 10.20
N ILE A 27 7.48 49.72 8.90
CA ILE A 27 8.03 50.91 8.24
C ILE A 27 6.87 51.69 7.64
N SER A 28 6.64 52.88 8.23
CA SER A 28 5.73 53.87 7.66
C SER A 28 6.48 54.71 6.63
N SER A 29 5.97 54.81 5.42
CA SER A 29 6.32 55.88 4.49
C SER A 29 5.10 56.30 3.67
N THR A 30 4.75 57.56 3.86
CA THR A 30 3.79 58.35 3.10
C THR A 30 4.33 58.64 1.70
N GLY A 31 3.50 58.51 0.66
CA GLY A 31 3.84 58.91 -0.73
C GLY A 31 2.70 58.69 -1.69
N CYS A 32 2.02 59.78 -2.00
CA CYS A 32 0.94 59.94 -2.95
C CYS A 32 1.37 59.63 -4.41
N GLY A 33 0.51 58.93 -5.20
CA GLY A 33 0.73 58.79 -6.64
C GLY A 33 -0.17 57.77 -7.27
N SER A 34 -1.44 58.12 -7.56
CA SER A 34 -2.38 57.30 -8.33
C SER A 34 -1.92 57.14 -9.76
N ARG A 35 -1.52 55.94 -10.16
CA ARG A 35 -1.58 55.46 -11.54
C ARG A 35 -2.13 54.05 -11.54
N SER A 36 -3.37 53.94 -11.97
CA SER A 36 -4.02 52.65 -12.25
C SER A 36 -3.31 52.00 -13.44
N MET A 37 -2.39 51.06 -13.17
CA MET A 37 -1.98 50.08 -14.16
C MET A 37 -2.96 48.92 -14.11
N GLN A 38 -3.85 48.86 -15.06
CA GLN A 38 -4.61 47.64 -15.36
C GLN A 38 -3.62 46.59 -15.82
N SER A 39 -3.24 45.69 -14.88
CA SER A 39 -2.53 44.46 -15.24
C SER A 39 -3.53 43.55 -15.96
N ALA A 40 -3.43 43.50 -17.27
CA ALA A 40 -4.11 42.46 -18.04
C ALA A 40 -3.50 41.12 -17.60
N ALA A 41 -4.25 40.34 -16.79
CA ALA A 41 -3.89 38.95 -16.53
C ALA A 41 -3.96 38.21 -17.88
N VAL A 42 -2.81 37.92 -18.45
CA VAL A 42 -2.68 37.02 -19.59
C VAL A 42 -2.98 35.61 -19.02
N ASN A 43 -4.24 35.18 -19.12
CA ASN A 43 -4.63 33.79 -18.94
C ASN A 43 -4.04 32.99 -20.12
N THR A 44 -2.76 32.63 -20.02
CA THR A 44 -2.18 31.60 -20.88
C THR A 44 -2.79 30.26 -20.41
N PRO A 45 -3.57 29.57 -21.26
CA PRO A 45 -4.04 28.22 -20.90
C PRO A 45 -2.80 27.37 -20.66
N LEU A 46 -2.75 26.69 -19.50
CA LEU A 46 -1.75 25.67 -19.25
C LEU A 46 -1.89 24.63 -20.35
N SER A 47 -0.91 24.57 -21.25
CA SER A 47 -0.85 23.56 -22.30
C SER A 47 -0.62 22.21 -21.62
N HIS A 48 -1.70 21.46 -21.40
CA HIS A 48 -1.59 20.08 -20.94
C HIS A 48 -0.99 19.25 -22.07
N THR A 49 0.29 18.94 -21.97
CA THR A 49 0.88 17.91 -22.84
C THR A 49 0.19 16.59 -22.53
N PRO A 50 -0.44 15.91 -23.51
CA PRO A 50 -1.04 14.62 -23.27
C PRO A 50 -0.02 13.62 -22.74
N LEU A 51 -0.43 12.77 -21.80
CA LEU A 51 0.42 11.69 -21.30
C LEU A 51 0.78 10.73 -22.45
N PRO A 52 1.99 10.19 -22.48
CA PRO A 52 2.34 9.10 -23.40
C PRO A 52 1.37 7.92 -23.21
N PRO A 53 0.98 7.20 -24.27
CA PRO A 53 0.10 6.05 -24.12
C PRO A 53 0.79 4.93 -23.30
N ALA A 54 -0.01 4.17 -22.54
CA ALA A 54 0.47 2.98 -21.83
C ALA A 54 1.03 1.94 -22.82
N VAL A 55 2.10 1.28 -22.42
CA VAL A 55 2.72 0.18 -23.19
C VAL A 55 2.11 -1.12 -22.69
N LYS A 56 1.20 -1.71 -23.46
CA LYS A 56 0.48 -2.93 -23.05
C LYS A 56 1.46 -4.04 -22.65
N ALA A 57 1.34 -4.53 -21.43
CA ALA A 57 2.10 -5.68 -20.94
C ALA A 57 1.58 -7.00 -21.54
N ALA A 58 2.44 -8.02 -21.54
CA ALA A 58 2.08 -9.35 -22.01
C ALA A 58 1.09 -10.03 -21.04
N GLU A 59 1.31 -9.84 -19.74
CA GLU A 59 0.48 -10.37 -18.65
C GLU A 59 -0.17 -9.22 -17.87
N PRO A 60 -1.41 -9.44 -17.34
CA PRO A 60 -2.13 -8.38 -16.64
C PRO A 60 -1.57 -8.06 -15.24
N VAL A 61 -0.88 -9.02 -14.59
CA VAL A 61 -0.40 -8.88 -13.22
C VAL A 61 1.12 -8.80 -13.17
N LEU A 62 1.63 -7.83 -12.43
CA LEU A 62 3.03 -7.73 -12.03
C LEU A 62 3.13 -8.10 -10.54
N LEU A 63 3.86 -9.16 -10.20
CA LEU A 63 4.08 -9.62 -8.83
C LEU A 63 5.49 -9.21 -8.38
N TYR A 64 5.58 -8.36 -7.37
CA TYR A 64 6.87 -8.02 -6.78
C TYR A 64 7.45 -9.21 -6.02
N ALA A 65 8.68 -9.58 -6.35
CA ALA A 65 9.41 -10.71 -5.79
C ALA A 65 10.88 -10.33 -5.49
N GLY A 66 11.09 -9.06 -5.11
CA GLY A 66 12.40 -8.49 -4.84
C GLY A 66 12.78 -8.53 -3.38
N THR A 67 13.88 -7.84 -3.08
CA THR A 67 14.42 -7.71 -1.72
C THR A 67 13.35 -7.12 -0.78
N GLY A 68 13.24 -7.72 0.40
CA GLY A 68 12.25 -7.34 1.42
C GLY A 68 10.97 -8.17 1.39
N THR A 69 10.62 -8.87 0.29
CA THR A 69 9.51 -9.83 0.30
C THR A 69 9.96 -11.19 0.86
N THR A 70 9.05 -11.89 1.52
CA THR A 70 9.30 -13.27 1.96
C THR A 70 9.07 -14.23 0.78
N PRO A 71 10.01 -15.10 0.42
CA PRO A 71 9.84 -16.05 -0.68
C PRO A 71 8.62 -16.97 -0.53
N GLY A 72 8.21 -17.25 0.71
CA GLY A 72 7.00 -18.02 1.02
C GLY A 72 5.75 -17.29 0.57
N ASP A 73 5.63 -15.99 0.87
CA ASP A 73 4.48 -15.14 0.47
C ASP A 73 4.37 -15.05 -1.05
N VAL A 74 5.48 -14.78 -1.73
CA VAL A 74 5.53 -14.78 -3.19
C VAL A 74 5.01 -16.10 -3.76
N SER A 75 5.51 -17.24 -3.25
CA SER A 75 5.14 -18.57 -3.77
C SER A 75 3.67 -18.90 -3.56
N VAL A 76 3.07 -18.49 -2.46
CA VAL A 76 1.65 -18.72 -2.18
C VAL A 76 0.78 -17.88 -3.09
N ILE A 77 1.11 -16.60 -3.28
CA ILE A 77 0.40 -15.73 -4.24
C ILE A 77 0.50 -16.28 -5.67
N GLU A 78 1.67 -16.75 -6.10
CA GLU A 78 1.83 -17.45 -7.38
C GLU A 78 0.89 -18.66 -7.50
N GLY A 79 0.73 -19.43 -6.41
CA GLY A 79 -0.18 -20.57 -6.35
C GLY A 79 -1.64 -20.16 -6.56
N ILE A 80 -2.07 -19.07 -5.92
CA ILE A 80 -3.44 -18.52 -6.08
C ILE A 80 -3.65 -17.99 -7.49
N LEU A 81 -2.73 -17.20 -8.04
CA LEU A 81 -2.83 -16.68 -9.41
C LEU A 81 -2.95 -17.82 -10.43
N LYS A 82 -2.14 -18.88 -10.28
CA LYS A 82 -2.22 -20.08 -11.13
C LYS A 82 -3.58 -20.79 -10.99
N SER A 83 -4.10 -20.95 -9.79
CA SER A 83 -5.40 -21.59 -9.56
C SER A 83 -6.57 -20.83 -10.18
N LEU A 84 -6.43 -19.49 -10.26
CA LEU A 84 -7.39 -18.60 -10.90
C LEU A 84 -7.18 -18.43 -12.42
N ASN A 85 -6.17 -19.10 -13.00
CA ASN A 85 -5.74 -18.91 -14.39
C ASN A 85 -5.41 -17.45 -14.73
N ILE A 86 -4.86 -16.69 -13.80
CA ILE A 86 -4.41 -15.32 -14.00
C ILE A 86 -2.93 -15.36 -14.38
N ALA A 87 -2.61 -14.84 -15.58
CA ALA A 87 -1.23 -14.70 -16.03
C ALA A 87 -0.53 -13.56 -15.28
N TYR A 88 0.75 -13.76 -14.96
CA TYR A 88 1.56 -12.79 -14.21
C TYR A 88 3.03 -12.85 -14.62
N LEU A 89 3.73 -11.71 -14.43
CA LEU A 89 5.18 -11.64 -14.43
C LEU A 89 5.67 -11.32 -13.02
N LYS A 90 6.86 -11.80 -12.69
CA LYS A 90 7.57 -11.37 -11.47
C LYS A 90 8.55 -10.27 -11.81
N ALA A 91 8.69 -9.31 -10.90
CA ALA A 91 9.71 -8.27 -10.95
C ALA A 91 10.43 -8.13 -9.62
N ASP A 92 11.74 -7.99 -9.67
CA ASP A 92 12.55 -7.55 -8.53
C ASP A 92 12.67 -6.01 -8.50
N GLN A 93 13.39 -5.46 -7.52
CA GLN A 93 13.60 -4.02 -7.37
C GLN A 93 14.32 -3.41 -8.57
N ASN A 94 15.29 -4.11 -9.18
CA ASN A 94 16.04 -3.58 -10.32
C ASN A 94 15.16 -3.47 -11.57
N GLN A 95 14.24 -4.43 -11.73
CA GLN A 95 13.27 -4.42 -12.82
C GLN A 95 12.25 -3.31 -12.63
N LEU A 96 11.74 -3.09 -11.39
CA LEU A 96 10.85 -1.95 -11.10
C LEU A 96 11.56 -0.61 -11.29
N ASP A 97 12.81 -0.48 -10.87
CA ASP A 97 13.63 0.74 -11.05
C ASP A 97 13.89 1.09 -12.52
N ALA A 98 13.88 0.07 -13.39
CA ALA A 98 14.08 0.26 -14.83
C ALA A 98 12.79 0.56 -15.60
N MET A 99 11.60 0.40 -14.98
CA MET A 99 10.31 0.63 -15.64
C MET A 99 9.95 2.10 -15.67
N THR A 100 9.32 2.52 -16.77
CA THR A 100 8.70 3.83 -16.92
C THR A 100 7.22 3.79 -16.55
N GLU A 101 6.59 4.94 -16.29
CA GLU A 101 5.16 5.04 -15.99
C GLU A 101 4.29 4.39 -17.09
N PRO A 102 4.51 4.62 -18.42
CA PRO A 102 3.76 3.95 -19.46
C PRO A 102 3.93 2.42 -19.48
N GLN A 103 5.11 1.91 -19.09
CA GLN A 103 5.34 0.45 -18.99
C GLN A 103 4.60 -0.14 -17.79
N LEU A 104 4.67 0.50 -16.61
CA LEU A 104 3.89 0.10 -15.44
C LEU A 104 2.39 0.19 -15.69
N GLY A 105 1.92 1.27 -16.33
CA GLY A 105 0.52 1.45 -16.73
C GLY A 105 0.03 0.47 -17.81
N GLY A 106 0.92 -0.34 -18.35
CA GLY A 106 0.58 -1.46 -19.24
C GLY A 106 0.07 -2.70 -18.52
N TYR A 107 0.40 -2.84 -17.23
CA TYR A 107 -0.17 -3.86 -16.34
C TYR A 107 -1.52 -3.38 -15.78
N THR A 108 -2.36 -4.32 -15.42
CA THR A 108 -3.62 -4.01 -14.73
C THR A 108 -3.44 -3.93 -13.22
N LEU A 109 -2.61 -4.80 -12.64
CA LEU A 109 -2.42 -4.91 -11.19
C LEU A 109 -0.95 -5.12 -10.83
N LEU A 110 -0.45 -4.34 -9.87
CA LEU A 110 0.78 -4.62 -9.14
C LEU A 110 0.43 -5.23 -7.79
N ILE A 111 0.98 -6.42 -7.49
CA ILE A 111 0.86 -7.07 -6.18
C ILE A 111 2.19 -6.96 -5.44
N VAL A 112 2.16 -6.44 -4.23
CA VAL A 112 3.30 -6.44 -3.29
C VAL A 112 2.93 -7.32 -2.09
N PRO A 113 3.58 -8.50 -1.94
CA PRO A 113 3.30 -9.46 -0.88
C PRO A 113 3.84 -9.04 0.50
N GLY A 114 3.70 -9.95 1.47
CA GLY A 114 4.28 -9.85 2.80
C GLY A 114 5.81 -9.89 2.83
N GLY A 115 6.39 -9.47 3.98
CA GLY A 115 7.81 -9.37 4.21
C GLY A 115 8.16 -8.26 5.20
N ASP A 116 9.18 -7.46 4.91
CA ASP A 116 9.60 -6.27 5.67
C ASP A 116 9.44 -5.02 4.79
N SER A 117 8.46 -4.20 5.10
CA SER A 117 8.12 -2.98 4.33
C SER A 117 9.24 -1.95 4.30
N ARG A 118 10.04 -1.86 5.38
CA ARG A 118 11.21 -1.00 5.45
C ARG A 118 12.28 -1.48 4.47
N ILE A 119 12.58 -2.78 4.46
CA ILE A 119 13.56 -3.34 3.52
C ILE A 119 13.08 -3.20 2.08
N ILE A 120 11.77 -3.39 1.80
CA ILE A 120 11.20 -3.12 0.47
C ILE A 120 11.50 -1.69 0.05
N GLY A 121 11.13 -0.71 0.88
CA GLY A 121 11.30 0.71 0.56
C GLY A 121 12.77 1.15 0.45
N GLU A 122 13.66 0.63 1.30
CA GLU A 122 15.11 0.92 1.25
C GLU A 122 15.79 0.36 -0.01
N ASN A 123 15.21 -0.64 -0.66
CA ASN A 123 15.79 -1.29 -1.84
C ASN A 123 15.14 -0.90 -3.17
N ILE A 124 13.99 -0.21 -3.16
CA ILE A 124 13.39 0.42 -4.35
C ILE A 124 13.79 1.88 -4.36
N SER A 125 14.23 2.41 -5.50
CA SER A 125 14.64 3.83 -5.58
C SER A 125 13.46 4.77 -5.38
N ALA A 126 13.72 5.98 -4.88
CA ALA A 126 12.70 7.03 -4.76
C ALA A 126 12.09 7.43 -6.12
N ASN A 127 12.85 7.29 -7.20
CA ASN A 127 12.32 7.49 -8.55
C ASN A 127 11.31 6.39 -8.92
N ALA A 128 11.60 5.14 -8.61
CA ALA A 128 10.69 4.03 -8.91
C ALA A 128 9.41 4.08 -8.06
N THR A 129 9.49 4.45 -6.77
CA THR A 129 8.27 4.64 -5.95
C THR A 129 7.41 5.77 -6.50
N ALA A 130 8.00 6.91 -6.91
CA ALA A 130 7.28 7.98 -7.59
C ALA A 130 6.68 7.53 -8.94
N THR A 131 7.42 6.73 -9.72
CA THR A 131 6.95 6.18 -11.00
C THR A 131 5.76 5.23 -10.78
N ILE A 132 5.80 4.37 -9.76
CA ILE A 132 4.67 3.49 -9.41
C ILE A 132 3.46 4.33 -8.95
N HIS A 133 3.66 5.30 -8.07
CA HIS A 133 2.61 6.23 -7.64
C HIS A 133 1.91 6.88 -8.83
N ASN A 134 2.69 7.45 -9.76
CA ASN A 134 2.18 8.09 -10.97
C ASN A 134 1.47 7.09 -11.90
N ALA A 135 2.00 5.86 -12.04
CA ALA A 135 1.35 4.82 -12.83
C ALA A 135 -0.03 4.46 -12.26
N VAL A 136 -0.18 4.39 -10.93
CA VAL A 136 -1.48 4.22 -10.29
C VAL A 136 -2.37 5.43 -10.56
N ALA A 137 -1.89 6.63 -10.24
CA ALA A 137 -2.69 7.85 -10.29
C ALA A 137 -3.14 8.23 -11.71
N GLN A 138 -2.27 8.08 -12.71
CA GLN A 138 -2.45 8.63 -14.05
C GLN A 138 -2.78 7.58 -15.10
N TYR A 139 -2.21 6.37 -14.99
CA TYR A 139 -2.38 5.31 -15.98
C TYR A 139 -3.38 4.23 -15.56
N GLY A 140 -3.89 4.28 -14.33
CA GLY A 140 -4.89 3.33 -13.84
C GLY A 140 -4.31 1.95 -13.50
N LEU A 141 -3.02 1.85 -13.20
CA LEU A 141 -2.46 0.66 -12.58
C LEU A 141 -3.14 0.45 -11.22
N HIS A 142 -3.72 -0.74 -11.00
CA HIS A 142 -4.25 -1.09 -9.69
C HIS A 142 -3.11 -1.56 -8.76
N TYR A 143 -3.35 -1.49 -7.46
CA TYR A 143 -2.40 -1.93 -6.45
C TYR A 143 -3.06 -2.85 -5.43
N LEU A 144 -2.41 -3.97 -5.11
CA LEU A 144 -2.75 -4.85 -3.99
C LEU A 144 -1.52 -4.99 -3.10
N GLY A 145 -1.60 -4.46 -1.88
CA GLY A 145 -0.57 -4.63 -0.85
C GLY A 145 -1.04 -5.58 0.24
N ILE A 146 -0.22 -6.58 0.59
CA ILE A 146 -0.51 -7.57 1.64
C ILE A 146 0.54 -7.44 2.74
N CYS A 147 0.13 -7.31 4.00
CA CYS A 147 1.01 -7.16 5.17
C CYS A 147 2.07 -6.06 4.95
N ALA A 148 3.33 -6.41 4.71
CA ALA A 148 4.39 -5.47 4.34
C ALA A 148 4.03 -4.61 3.13
N GLY A 149 3.39 -5.19 2.12
CA GLY A 149 2.89 -4.47 0.95
C GLY A 149 1.81 -3.45 1.30
N ALA A 150 0.99 -3.69 2.33
CA ALA A 150 0.01 -2.73 2.80
C ALA A 150 0.67 -1.52 3.47
N PHE A 151 1.69 -1.72 4.31
CA PHE A 151 2.53 -0.62 4.84
C PHE A 151 3.21 0.17 3.72
N PHE A 152 3.81 -0.54 2.76
CA PHE A 152 4.53 0.06 1.63
C PHE A 152 3.62 0.87 0.71
N GLY A 153 2.35 0.49 0.59
CA GLY A 153 1.32 1.25 -0.14
C GLY A 153 0.97 2.58 0.50
N GLY A 154 1.19 2.75 1.81
CA GLY A 154 0.97 3.98 2.57
C GLY A 154 2.08 5.03 2.43
N ALA A 155 1.90 6.14 3.15
CA ALA A 155 2.88 7.23 3.25
C ALA A 155 3.98 6.87 4.27
N SER A 156 4.82 5.88 3.95
CA SER A 156 5.89 5.45 4.84
C SER A 156 7.12 6.33 4.73
N ILE A 157 7.76 6.64 5.88
CA ILE A 157 9.07 7.31 5.93
C ILE A 157 10.20 6.47 5.30
N TYR A 158 9.97 5.19 5.12
CA TYR A 158 10.87 4.26 4.44
C TYR A 158 10.56 4.17 2.94
N ASN A 159 10.38 5.31 2.28
CA ASN A 159 10.15 5.42 0.85
C ASN A 159 8.89 4.66 0.36
N GLY A 160 7.77 4.79 1.10
CA GLY A 160 6.49 4.22 0.71
C GLY A 160 5.92 4.82 -0.57
N LEU A 161 4.94 4.14 -1.15
CA LEU A 161 4.31 4.56 -2.41
C LEU A 161 3.36 5.76 -2.27
N ASP A 162 2.93 6.07 -1.04
CA ASP A 162 1.93 7.12 -0.74
C ASP A 162 0.66 7.04 -1.61
N LEU A 163 0.13 5.84 -1.79
CA LEU A 163 -1.14 5.63 -2.51
C LEU A 163 -2.36 6.02 -1.66
N THR A 164 -2.12 6.46 -0.44
CA THR A 164 -3.11 6.74 0.60
C THR A 164 -3.23 8.23 0.96
N SER A 165 -2.72 9.11 0.08
CA SER A 165 -2.82 10.57 0.22
C SER A 165 -2.26 11.08 1.56
N GLY A 166 -1.08 10.67 1.92
CA GLY A 166 -0.35 11.10 3.12
C GLY A 166 -0.67 10.28 4.38
N VAL A 167 -1.55 9.27 4.31
CA VAL A 167 -1.83 8.40 5.46
C VAL A 167 -0.77 7.30 5.57
N SER A 168 -0.11 7.23 6.72
CA SER A 168 0.74 6.11 7.14
C SER A 168 -0.01 5.21 8.11
N PHE A 169 0.42 3.97 8.22
CA PHE A 169 -0.23 2.97 9.06
C PHE A 169 0.68 2.54 10.21
N ASP A 170 0.09 2.39 11.38
CA ASP A 170 0.72 1.79 12.55
C ASP A 170 0.50 0.27 12.54
N LEU A 171 1.27 -0.45 13.35
CA LEU A 171 1.04 -1.86 13.65
C LEU A 171 -0.33 -2.07 14.32
N TYR A 172 -0.93 -3.24 14.12
CA TYR A 172 -2.11 -3.62 14.87
C TYR A 172 -1.80 -3.75 16.37
N ALA A 173 -2.80 -3.50 17.22
CA ALA A 173 -2.64 -3.30 18.67
C ALA A 173 -1.95 -4.44 19.42
N ASP A 174 -1.99 -5.66 18.91
CA ASP A 174 -1.42 -6.84 19.58
C ASP A 174 0.12 -6.86 19.51
N GLU A 175 0.72 -6.17 18.55
CA GLU A 175 2.17 -5.89 18.51
C GLU A 175 2.65 -5.24 19.82
N PHE A 176 1.91 -4.26 20.32
CA PHE A 176 2.27 -3.54 21.57
C PHE A 176 2.06 -4.38 22.83
N LYS A 177 1.46 -5.57 22.71
CA LYS A 177 1.36 -6.59 23.75
C LYS A 177 2.48 -7.63 23.67
N GLY A 178 3.36 -7.51 22.65
CA GLY A 178 4.43 -8.46 22.37
C GLY A 178 3.97 -9.71 21.63
N ILE A 179 2.82 -9.62 20.96
CA ILE A 179 2.30 -10.69 20.11
C ILE A 179 2.65 -10.33 18.67
N HIS A 180 3.43 -11.17 17.99
CA HIS A 180 3.91 -10.91 16.63
C HIS A 180 3.31 -11.84 15.59
N LEU A 181 2.67 -12.93 16.02
CA LEU A 181 2.09 -13.95 15.15
C LEU A 181 0.95 -14.63 15.87
N GLU A 182 -0.26 -14.58 15.33
CA GLU A 182 -1.42 -15.23 15.91
C GLU A 182 -2.56 -15.45 14.91
N PRO A 183 -3.53 -16.34 15.23
CA PRO A 183 -4.84 -16.31 14.60
C PRO A 183 -5.60 -15.06 15.03
N VAL A 184 -6.17 -14.34 14.09
CA VAL A 184 -7.03 -13.19 14.39
C VAL A 184 -8.35 -13.29 13.63
N GLU A 185 -9.47 -13.10 14.34
CA GLU A 185 -10.78 -13.05 13.69
C GLU A 185 -10.98 -11.68 13.05
N ILE A 186 -11.19 -11.64 11.73
CA ILE A 186 -11.61 -10.43 11.03
C ILE A 186 -13.11 -10.50 10.72
N THR A 187 -13.84 -9.42 11.02
CA THR A 187 -15.24 -9.27 10.66
C THR A 187 -15.36 -8.58 9.32
N ARG A 188 -16.07 -9.19 8.36
CA ARG A 188 -16.32 -8.64 7.02
C ARG A 188 -17.68 -7.94 6.98
N ALA A 189 -17.83 -6.91 6.12
CA ALA A 189 -19.02 -6.08 6.10
C ALA A 189 -20.32 -6.83 5.77
N SER A 190 -20.29 -7.87 4.96
CA SER A 190 -21.50 -8.60 4.52
C SER A 190 -21.42 -10.12 4.62
N ASP A 191 -20.35 -10.67 5.18
CA ASP A 191 -20.10 -12.10 5.26
C ASP A 191 -19.77 -12.55 6.67
N SER A 192 -19.73 -13.88 6.89
CA SER A 192 -19.27 -14.45 8.16
C SER A 192 -17.83 -14.05 8.45
N PRO A 193 -17.45 -13.87 9.73
CA PRO A 193 -16.06 -13.62 10.12
C PRO A 193 -15.12 -14.70 9.60
N LEU A 194 -13.86 -14.35 9.43
CA LEU A 194 -12.76 -15.29 9.11
C LEU A 194 -11.72 -15.23 10.21
N ASP A 195 -11.19 -16.38 10.57
CA ASP A 195 -10.09 -16.53 11.52
C ASP A 195 -8.80 -16.76 10.73
N VAL A 196 -8.04 -15.71 10.53
CA VAL A 196 -6.91 -15.62 9.58
C VAL A 196 -5.57 -15.45 10.29
N LEU A 197 -4.47 -15.69 9.60
CA LEU A 197 -3.14 -15.46 10.16
C LEU A 197 -2.84 -13.95 10.15
N TRP A 198 -2.45 -13.41 11.30
CA TRP A 198 -1.81 -12.12 11.43
C TRP A 198 -0.33 -12.30 11.82
N ASN A 199 0.57 -11.52 11.22
CA ASN A 199 2.01 -11.51 11.50
C ASN A 199 2.54 -10.09 11.31
N ASP A 200 2.67 -9.32 12.41
CA ASP A 200 3.17 -7.94 12.43
C ASP A 200 2.55 -7.02 11.37
N GLY A 201 1.29 -7.28 11.00
CA GLY A 201 0.58 -6.51 9.99
C GLY A 201 0.04 -5.17 10.50
N PRO A 202 -0.27 -4.21 9.60
CA PRO A 202 -0.79 -2.90 9.97
C PRO A 202 -2.24 -2.94 10.46
N GLN A 203 -2.66 -1.85 11.12
CA GLN A 203 -4.04 -1.40 11.15
C GLN A 203 -4.22 -0.26 10.15
N LEU A 204 -5.27 -0.28 9.33
CA LEU A 204 -5.42 0.59 8.16
C LEU A 204 -6.30 1.82 8.43
N SER A 205 -6.22 2.38 9.65
CA SER A 205 -7.04 3.51 10.06
C SER A 205 -6.72 4.79 9.30
N GLY A 206 -7.76 5.57 9.03
CA GLY A 206 -7.63 6.91 8.44
C GLY A 206 -7.69 6.94 6.92
N TRP A 207 -7.86 5.78 6.25
CA TRP A 207 -7.91 5.73 4.79
C TRP A 207 -8.91 4.69 4.27
N GLY A 208 -9.53 5.02 3.15
CA GLY A 208 -10.33 4.11 2.32
C GLY A 208 -11.67 3.69 2.90
N GLY A 209 -12.40 2.88 2.13
CA GLY A 209 -13.57 2.13 2.58
C GLY A 209 -13.15 0.87 3.31
N VAL A 210 -13.76 0.59 4.46
CA VAL A 210 -13.38 -0.54 5.32
C VAL A 210 -14.11 -1.81 4.89
N VAL A 211 -13.36 -2.77 4.36
CA VAL A 211 -13.86 -4.09 3.90
C VAL A 211 -13.93 -5.10 5.05
N ALA A 212 -12.91 -5.10 5.91
CA ALA A 212 -12.89 -5.95 7.09
C ALA A 212 -12.25 -5.23 8.29
N ARG A 213 -12.63 -5.66 9.50
CA ARG A 213 -12.15 -5.10 10.76
C ARG A 213 -11.52 -6.16 11.64
N TYR A 214 -10.50 -5.76 12.38
CA TYR A 214 -9.96 -6.49 13.53
C TYR A 214 -10.96 -6.54 14.70
N PRO A 215 -10.73 -7.39 15.73
CA PRO A 215 -11.61 -7.49 16.90
C PRO A 215 -11.77 -6.17 17.68
N ASP A 216 -10.77 -5.28 17.65
CA ASP A 216 -10.82 -3.96 18.28
C ASP A 216 -11.59 -2.92 17.44
N GLY A 217 -12.07 -3.30 16.25
CA GLY A 217 -12.81 -2.46 15.33
C GLY A 217 -11.94 -1.66 14.35
N THR A 218 -10.61 -1.70 14.46
CA THR A 218 -9.72 -1.06 13.49
C THR A 218 -9.73 -1.79 12.14
N PRO A 219 -9.47 -1.10 11.02
CA PRO A 219 -9.52 -1.71 9.70
C PRO A 219 -8.39 -2.71 9.47
N ALA A 220 -8.74 -3.95 9.06
CA ALA A 220 -7.83 -5.02 8.64
C ALA A 220 -7.72 -5.13 7.11
N ILE A 221 -8.78 -4.77 6.38
CA ILE A 221 -8.77 -4.67 4.92
C ILE A 221 -9.46 -3.36 4.55
N ALA A 222 -8.82 -2.58 3.71
CA ALA A 222 -9.36 -1.31 3.21
C ALA A 222 -9.06 -1.15 1.72
N GLU A 223 -9.93 -0.43 1.03
CA GLU A 223 -9.76 -0.13 -0.38
C GLU A 223 -10.13 1.31 -0.71
N GLY A 224 -9.60 1.81 -1.82
CA GLY A 224 -9.88 3.16 -2.29
C GLY A 224 -9.33 3.39 -3.68
N THR A 225 -9.24 4.65 -4.08
CA THR A 225 -8.69 5.04 -5.38
C THR A 225 -7.62 6.10 -5.23
N LEU A 226 -6.65 6.09 -6.13
CA LEU A 226 -5.73 7.20 -6.34
C LEU A 226 -5.77 7.56 -7.83
N GLY A 227 -6.34 8.72 -8.15
CA GLY A 227 -6.57 9.11 -9.54
C GLY A 227 -7.39 8.07 -10.30
N ASN A 228 -6.81 7.46 -11.33
CA ASN A 228 -7.44 6.44 -12.16
C ASN A 228 -7.27 5.00 -11.64
N GLY A 229 -6.39 4.78 -10.65
CA GLY A 229 -6.06 3.46 -10.13
C GLY A 229 -6.89 3.07 -8.91
N PHE A 230 -7.13 1.77 -8.77
CA PHE A 230 -7.75 1.16 -7.62
C PHE A 230 -6.68 0.63 -6.66
N VAL A 231 -6.86 0.83 -5.36
CA VAL A 231 -5.89 0.43 -4.32
C VAL A 231 -6.60 -0.44 -3.29
N MET A 232 -6.08 -1.63 -3.06
CA MET A 232 -6.54 -2.58 -2.05
C MET A 232 -5.40 -2.88 -1.09
N LEU A 233 -5.62 -2.71 0.21
CA LEU A 233 -4.66 -3.00 1.27
C LEU A 233 -5.22 -4.08 2.19
N VAL A 234 -4.42 -5.12 2.43
CA VAL A 234 -4.76 -6.28 3.25
C VAL A 234 -3.70 -6.42 4.34
N ALA A 235 -4.10 -6.25 5.57
CA ALA A 235 -3.18 -6.21 6.70
C ALA A 235 -2.89 -7.59 7.31
N VAL A 236 -3.61 -8.61 6.88
CA VAL A 236 -3.54 -10.00 7.35
C VAL A 236 -3.14 -10.94 6.21
N HIS A 237 -2.79 -12.19 6.53
CA HIS A 237 -2.42 -13.20 5.55
C HIS A 237 -3.59 -14.14 5.25
N LEU A 238 -4.49 -13.73 4.36
CA LEU A 238 -5.59 -14.55 3.85
C LEU A 238 -5.07 -15.77 3.08
N GLU A 239 -3.91 -15.62 2.45
CA GLU A 239 -3.23 -16.60 1.63
C GLU A 239 -2.47 -17.66 2.44
N ALA A 240 -2.37 -17.52 3.78
CA ALA A 240 -1.53 -18.34 4.63
C ALA A 240 -1.84 -19.85 4.50
N PRO A 241 -0.87 -20.67 4.04
CA PRO A 241 -1.05 -22.11 3.92
C PRO A 241 -1.03 -22.80 5.29
N ALA A 242 -1.45 -24.07 5.35
CA ALA A 242 -1.46 -24.85 6.56
C ALA A 242 -0.09 -24.93 7.28
N SER A 243 1.01 -24.85 6.52
CA SER A 243 2.37 -24.87 7.07
C SER A 243 2.70 -23.65 7.93
N TRP A 244 2.10 -22.48 7.65
CA TRP A 244 2.32 -21.27 8.45
C TRP A 244 1.48 -21.25 9.71
N ARG A 245 0.41 -22.05 9.76
CA ARG A 245 -0.55 -22.14 10.87
C ARG A 245 -0.18 -23.20 11.92
N GLN A 246 0.99 -23.85 11.75
CA GLN A 246 1.40 -24.94 12.66
C GLN A 246 1.57 -24.44 14.10
N GLY A 247 0.98 -25.18 15.05
CA GLY A 247 1.04 -24.85 16.47
C GLY A 247 0.00 -23.83 16.94
N MET A 248 -0.82 -23.31 16.03
CA MET A 248 -1.93 -22.40 16.32
C MET A 248 -3.27 -23.08 16.02
N THR A 249 -4.35 -22.59 16.64
CA THR A 249 -5.71 -23.10 16.45
C THR A 249 -6.53 -22.07 15.66
N PHE A 250 -7.07 -22.47 14.52
CA PHE A 250 -7.95 -21.67 13.69
C PHE A 250 -9.33 -22.27 13.63
N THR A 251 -10.36 -21.44 13.62
CA THR A 251 -11.76 -21.85 13.45
C THR A 251 -12.14 -21.91 11.96
N THR A 252 -11.47 -21.13 11.12
CA THR A 252 -11.70 -21.12 9.67
C THR A 252 -10.72 -22.06 8.95
N PRO A 253 -11.21 -22.95 8.08
CA PRO A 253 -10.35 -23.79 7.26
C PRO A 253 -9.49 -22.97 6.28
N VAL A 254 -8.23 -23.39 6.08
CA VAL A 254 -7.29 -22.76 5.12
C VAL A 254 -7.92 -22.53 3.74
N SER A 255 -8.71 -23.50 3.26
CA SER A 255 -9.35 -23.40 1.94
C SER A 255 -10.36 -22.24 1.83
N VAL A 256 -11.00 -21.87 2.94
CA VAL A 256 -11.95 -20.75 2.98
C VAL A 256 -11.21 -19.42 2.91
N ASP A 257 -10.13 -19.26 3.67
CA ASP A 257 -9.33 -18.04 3.67
C ASP A 257 -8.62 -17.84 2.32
N VAL A 258 -8.02 -18.89 1.77
CA VAL A 258 -7.39 -18.86 0.45
C VAL A 258 -8.41 -18.56 -0.67
N ALA A 259 -9.63 -19.07 -0.56
CA ALA A 259 -10.70 -18.71 -1.49
C ALA A 259 -11.04 -17.21 -1.40
N TYR A 260 -11.07 -16.64 -0.18
CA TYR A 260 -11.28 -15.22 0.01
C TYR A 260 -10.08 -14.38 -0.47
N ALA A 261 -8.84 -14.86 -0.26
CA ALA A 261 -7.66 -14.23 -0.89
C ALA A 261 -7.82 -14.15 -2.42
N GLY A 262 -8.33 -15.22 -3.05
CA GLY A 262 -8.66 -15.23 -4.48
C GLY A 262 -9.71 -14.19 -4.86
N THR A 263 -10.75 -14.01 -4.04
CA THR A 263 -11.77 -12.96 -4.22
C THR A 263 -11.16 -11.56 -4.15
N VAL A 264 -10.29 -11.31 -3.18
CA VAL A 264 -9.58 -10.04 -3.00
C VAL A 264 -8.67 -9.73 -4.21
N ILE A 265 -7.92 -10.73 -4.69
CA ILE A 265 -7.07 -10.57 -5.88
C ILE A 265 -7.91 -10.25 -7.12
N GLN A 266 -9.05 -10.93 -7.33
CA GLN A 266 -9.94 -10.68 -8.45
C GLN A 266 -10.59 -9.29 -8.37
N ALA A 267 -10.99 -8.86 -7.18
CA ALA A 267 -11.53 -7.52 -6.93
C ALA A 267 -10.47 -6.44 -7.24
N ALA A 268 -9.26 -6.59 -6.75
CA ALA A 268 -8.14 -5.69 -7.04
C ALA A 268 -7.80 -5.66 -8.55
N LEU A 269 -7.78 -6.82 -9.20
CA LEU A 269 -7.51 -6.92 -10.65
C LEU A 269 -8.58 -6.22 -11.47
N SER A 270 -9.86 -6.37 -11.12
CA SER A 270 -10.97 -5.78 -11.85
C SER A 270 -11.31 -4.34 -11.44
N GLY A 271 -10.70 -3.82 -10.37
CA GLY A 271 -11.05 -2.53 -9.78
C GLY A 271 -12.49 -2.50 -9.24
N THR A 272 -13.00 -3.64 -8.77
CA THR A 272 -14.36 -3.78 -8.25
C THR A 272 -14.34 -3.72 -6.74
N SER A 273 -15.11 -2.79 -6.17
CA SER A 273 -15.23 -2.66 -4.71
C SER A 273 -15.88 -3.89 -4.08
N LEU A 274 -15.33 -4.30 -2.95
CA LEU A 274 -15.92 -5.26 -2.04
C LEU A 274 -16.94 -4.56 -1.12
N PRO A 275 -17.84 -5.29 -0.43
CA PRO A 275 -18.74 -4.67 0.55
C PRO A 275 -18.00 -3.95 1.68
N HIS A 276 -18.50 -2.76 2.06
CA HIS A 276 -17.94 -1.90 3.11
C HIS A 276 -18.84 -1.82 4.35
N PHE A 277 -18.22 -1.47 5.50
CA PHE A 277 -18.91 -1.07 6.71
C PHE A 277 -19.48 0.34 6.59
#